data_998d27aa7cb43b04a8c24a4aa981e6fd
#
_entry.id   998d27aa7cb43b04a8c24a4aa981e6fd
#
_cell.length_a   1.000
_cell.length_b   1.000
_cell.length_c   1.000
_cell.angle_alpha   90.00
_cell.angle_beta   90.00
_cell.angle_gamma   90.00
#
_symmetry.space_group_name_H-M   'P 1'
#
loop_
_entity.id
_entity.type
_entity.pdbx_description
1 polymer ?
#
loop_
_entity_poly.entity_id
_entity_poly.type
_entity_poly.pdbx_seq_one_letter_code
_entity_poly.pdbx_strand_id
1 'polypeptide(L)'
;EITTRLVGSEMCIRDRCSSEICGALPENWPSRLGEIMMALLPAGSVTGAPKEATCRAIAEAEDMERGFYTGIFGFFNGRDLDSAVAIRFMEEDGANLVYKSGGGITVMSRMEEEYREAIAKVYVPFDL
;
A
#
# COMPACT_ATOMS: atom_id res chain seq x y z
N GLU A 1 1.01 8.17 -21.83
CA GLU A 1 0.03 7.27 -21.20
C GLU A 1 0.70 6.65 -20.00
N ILE A 2 0.23 6.96 -18.79
CA ILE A 2 0.76 6.35 -17.57
C ILE A 2 -0.21 5.26 -17.16
N THR A 3 0.29 4.06 -17.12
CA THR A 3 -0.42 2.88 -16.67
C THR A 3 -0.11 2.65 -15.19
N THR A 4 -1.08 2.83 -14.31
CA THR A 4 -0.95 2.43 -12.91
C THR A 4 -1.47 1.00 -12.75
N ARG A 5 -0.56 0.06 -12.63
CA ARG A 5 -0.90 -1.33 -12.38
C ARG A 5 -0.99 -1.59 -10.87
N LEU A 6 -2.18 -1.82 -10.36
CA LEU A 6 -2.37 -2.31 -9.00
C LEU A 6 -2.21 -3.82 -9.00
N VAL A 7 -1.06 -4.31 -8.57
CA VAL A 7 -0.82 -5.75 -8.41
C VAL A 7 -1.15 -6.14 -6.97
N GLY A 8 -2.18 -6.94 -6.79
CA GLY A 8 -2.48 -7.58 -5.51
C GLY A 8 -1.48 -8.70 -5.20
N SER A 9 -1.23 -8.95 -3.92
CA SER A 9 -0.28 -9.97 -3.46
C SER A 9 -0.71 -11.40 -3.83
N GLU A 10 0.26 -12.24 -4.16
CA GLU A 10 0.09 -13.57 -4.75
C GLU A 10 -0.50 -14.67 -3.83
N MET A 11 -0.85 -14.41 -2.59
CA MET A 11 -1.25 -15.46 -1.66
C MET A 11 -2.71 -15.95 -1.74
N CYS A 12 -3.53 -15.39 -2.64
CA CYS A 12 -4.86 -15.93 -2.93
C CYS A 12 -5.16 -15.84 -4.43
N ILE A 13 -4.44 -16.62 -5.22
CA ILE A 13 -4.42 -16.50 -6.69
C ILE A 13 -5.75 -16.90 -7.36
N ARG A 14 -6.64 -17.60 -6.68
CA ARG A 14 -7.82 -18.18 -7.36
C ARG A 14 -9.00 -17.23 -7.56
N ASP A 15 -9.11 -16.14 -6.76
CA ASP A 15 -10.31 -15.29 -6.77
C ASP A 15 -10.04 -13.78 -6.81
N ARG A 16 -8.83 -13.33 -7.14
CA ARG A 16 -8.52 -11.90 -7.21
C ARG A 16 -8.49 -11.39 -8.64
N CYS A 17 -9.38 -10.45 -8.92
CA CYS A 17 -9.31 -9.63 -10.11
C CYS A 17 -8.37 -8.44 -9.83
N SER A 18 -7.44 -8.17 -10.73
CA SER A 18 -6.70 -6.90 -10.76
C SER A 18 -7.32 -5.99 -11.80
N SER A 19 -7.41 -4.71 -11.51
CA SER A 19 -7.83 -3.70 -12.47
C SER A 19 -6.67 -2.78 -12.78
N GLU A 20 -6.49 -2.50 -14.05
CA GLU A 20 -5.57 -1.49 -14.54
C GLU A 20 -6.35 -0.22 -14.85
N ILE A 21 -5.95 0.90 -14.25
CA ILE A 21 -6.57 2.19 -14.48
C ILE A 21 -5.56 3.06 -15.22
N CYS A 22 -5.91 3.47 -16.45
CA CYS A 22 -5.07 4.31 -17.29
C CYS A 22 -5.66 5.72 -17.37
N GLY A 23 -4.79 6.70 -17.39
CA GLY A 23 -5.16 8.10 -17.57
C GLY A 23 -4.08 8.87 -18.31
N ALA A 24 -4.48 9.94 -18.99
CA ALA A 24 -3.54 10.87 -19.61
C ALA A 24 -3.07 11.89 -18.56
N LEU A 25 -1.77 12.10 -18.50
CA LEU A 25 -1.19 13.18 -17.70
C LEU A 25 -1.06 14.46 -18.51
N PRO A 26 -1.16 15.64 -17.86
CA PRO A 26 -0.88 16.91 -18.54
C PRO A 26 0.59 16.99 -18.97
N GLU A 27 0.91 17.74 -20.00
CA GLU A 27 2.28 17.86 -20.52
C GLU A 27 3.30 18.32 -19.46
N ASN A 28 2.86 19.14 -18.52
CA ASN A 28 3.69 19.65 -17.42
C ASN A 28 3.68 18.76 -16.16
N TRP A 29 3.24 17.51 -16.27
CA TRP A 29 3.13 16.60 -15.14
C TRP A 29 4.42 16.42 -14.31
N PRO A 30 5.65 16.44 -14.90
CA PRO A 30 6.85 16.26 -14.07
C PRO A 30 7.02 17.36 -13.02
N SER A 31 6.63 18.59 -13.32
CA SER A 31 6.67 19.71 -12.37
C SER A 31 5.54 19.67 -11.34
N ARG A 32 4.51 18.86 -11.59
CA ARG A 32 3.33 18.68 -10.72
C ARG A 32 3.27 17.30 -10.08
N LEU A 33 4.36 16.55 -10.16
CA LEU A 33 4.41 15.16 -9.68
C LEU A 33 3.91 15.03 -8.24
N GLY A 34 4.36 15.90 -7.34
CA GLY A 34 3.94 15.88 -5.93
C GLY A 34 2.43 16.08 -5.77
N GLU A 35 1.81 17.01 -6.49
CA GLU A 35 0.36 17.25 -6.45
C GLU A 35 -0.41 16.01 -6.94
N ILE A 36 0.05 15.43 -8.04
CA ILE A 36 -0.58 14.23 -8.63
C ILE A 36 -0.50 13.06 -7.65
N MET A 37 0.67 12.84 -7.05
CA MET A 37 0.85 11.78 -6.06
C MET A 37 -0.02 12.00 -4.84
N MET A 38 -0.11 13.21 -4.31
CA MET A 38 -0.97 13.54 -3.16
C MET A 38 -2.46 13.34 -3.47
N ALA A 39 -2.90 13.59 -4.70
CA ALA A 39 -4.28 13.33 -5.11
C ALA A 39 -4.62 11.82 -5.19
N LEU A 40 -3.64 11.00 -5.54
CA LEU A 40 -3.79 9.54 -5.63
C LEU A 40 -3.72 8.85 -4.26
N LEU A 41 -3.04 9.46 -3.29
CA LEU A 41 -2.84 8.91 -1.96
C LEU A 41 -3.99 9.26 -0.98
N PRO A 42 -4.18 8.45 0.07
CA PRO A 42 -3.70 7.09 0.22
C PRO A 42 -4.19 6.17 -0.90
N ALA A 43 -3.39 5.16 -1.27
CA ALA A 43 -3.71 4.26 -2.36
C ALA A 43 -5.04 3.51 -2.12
N GLY A 44 -5.87 3.42 -3.14
CA GLY A 44 -7.17 2.75 -3.05
C GLY A 44 -7.08 1.27 -2.67
N SER A 45 -5.98 0.59 -3.02
CA SER A 45 -5.68 -0.78 -2.60
C SER A 45 -5.44 -0.90 -1.08
N VAL A 46 -5.09 0.20 -0.42
CA VAL A 46 -4.88 0.26 1.04
C VAL A 46 -6.16 0.64 1.76
N THR A 47 -6.84 1.65 1.25
CA THR A 47 -8.01 2.22 1.94
C THR A 47 -9.31 1.51 1.60
N GLY A 48 -9.43 0.98 0.39
CA GLY A 48 -10.73 0.53 -0.13
C GLY A 48 -11.64 1.72 -0.49
N ALA A 49 -12.94 1.45 -0.56
CA ALA A 49 -13.96 2.43 -0.94
C ALA A 49 -15.18 2.36 0.00
N PRO A 50 -15.81 3.49 0.35
CA PRO A 50 -15.48 4.88 0.00
C PRO A 50 -14.24 5.39 0.77
N LYS A 51 -13.31 6.04 0.09
CA LYS A 51 -11.98 6.41 0.63
C LYS A 51 -12.03 7.18 1.95
N GLU A 52 -12.86 8.23 2.02
CA GLU A 52 -12.93 9.08 3.22
C GLU A 52 -13.47 8.33 4.46
N ALA A 53 -14.50 7.49 4.27
CA ALA A 53 -15.09 6.73 5.36
C ALA A 53 -14.12 5.66 5.88
N THR A 54 -13.46 4.97 4.97
CA THR A 54 -12.47 3.94 5.35
C THR A 54 -11.23 4.52 5.98
N CYS A 55 -10.72 5.66 5.50
CA CYS A 55 -9.61 6.36 6.15
C CYS A 55 -9.95 6.77 7.59
N ARG A 56 -11.17 7.26 7.84
CA ARG A 56 -11.62 7.57 9.21
C ARG A 56 -11.68 6.33 10.09
N ALA A 57 -12.29 5.26 9.58
CA ALA A 57 -12.37 4.00 10.32
C ALA A 57 -10.98 3.43 10.67
N ILE A 58 -10.03 3.50 9.74
CA ILE A 58 -8.65 3.09 9.98
C ILE A 58 -8.00 3.96 11.08
N ALA A 59 -8.16 5.29 10.99
CA ALA A 59 -7.59 6.20 11.97
C ALA A 59 -8.19 6.05 13.38
N GLU A 60 -9.45 5.61 13.47
CA GLU A 60 -10.10 5.31 14.75
C GLU A 60 -9.70 3.94 15.31
N ALA A 61 -9.34 2.98 14.45
CA ALA A 61 -9.02 1.62 14.84
C ALA A 61 -7.54 1.39 15.16
N GLU A 62 -6.64 2.21 14.62
CA GLU A 62 -5.21 2.05 14.80
C GLU A 62 -4.66 3.02 15.85
N ASP A 63 -3.97 2.44 16.85
CA ASP A 63 -3.35 3.19 17.95
C ASP A 63 -1.92 3.64 17.64
N MET A 64 -1.43 3.36 16.40
CA MET A 64 -0.05 3.61 16.01
C MET A 64 0.05 4.50 14.77
N GLU A 65 1.11 5.29 14.71
CA GLU A 65 1.48 5.98 13.49
C GLU A 65 2.06 5.01 12.45
N ARG A 66 1.56 5.05 11.23
CA ARG A 66 2.02 4.18 10.15
C ARG A 66 3.42 4.54 9.64
N GLY A 67 3.84 5.80 9.77
CA GLY A 67 5.09 6.28 9.20
C GLY A 67 5.12 6.07 7.68
N PHE A 68 6.11 5.34 7.18
CA PHE A 68 6.20 4.98 5.76
C PHE A 68 5.29 3.81 5.35
N TYR A 69 4.71 3.09 6.31
CA TYR A 69 3.84 1.95 6.01
C TYR A 69 2.58 2.40 5.26
N THR A 70 2.31 1.73 4.14
CA THR A 70 1.26 2.07 3.18
C THR A 70 1.43 3.41 2.44
N GLY A 71 2.56 4.07 2.64
CA GLY A 71 3.00 5.19 1.82
C GLY A 71 3.46 4.75 0.43
N ILE A 72 4.05 5.67 -0.30
CA ILE A 72 4.58 5.39 -1.63
C ILE A 72 6.08 5.64 -1.66
N PHE A 73 6.80 4.80 -2.36
CA PHE A 73 8.20 5.02 -2.71
C PHE A 73 8.40 4.76 -4.20
N GLY A 74 9.45 5.33 -4.77
CA GLY A 74 9.70 5.14 -6.18
C GLY A 74 10.96 5.84 -6.68
N PHE A 75 11.22 5.65 -7.95
CA PHE A 75 12.32 6.27 -8.67
C PHE A 75 11.78 7.16 -9.80
N PHE A 76 12.22 8.39 -9.81
CA PHE A 76 11.90 9.36 -10.84
C PHE A 76 13.16 9.81 -11.56
N ASN A 77 13.23 9.59 -12.86
CA ASN A 77 14.40 9.93 -13.70
C ASN A 77 14.28 11.29 -14.39
N GLY A 78 13.25 12.08 -14.06
CA GLY A 78 12.94 13.36 -14.69
C GLY A 78 11.90 13.24 -15.82
N ARG A 79 11.63 12.04 -16.31
CA ARG A 79 10.67 11.75 -17.36
C ARG A 79 9.68 10.66 -16.99
N ASP A 80 10.15 9.61 -16.36
CA ASP A 80 9.34 8.44 -16.00
C ASP A 80 9.39 8.25 -14.48
N LEU A 81 8.27 7.84 -13.90
CA LEU A 81 8.15 7.46 -12.50
C LEU A 81 7.81 5.97 -12.42
N ASP A 82 8.63 5.23 -11.70
CA ASP A 82 8.30 3.88 -11.24
C ASP A 82 8.09 3.92 -9.73
N SER A 83 6.93 3.48 -9.27
CA SER A 83 6.57 3.61 -7.86
C SER A 83 5.72 2.44 -7.36
N ALA A 84 5.81 2.19 -6.06
CA ALA A 84 5.06 1.15 -5.39
C ALA A 84 4.58 1.60 -4.01
N VAL A 85 3.59 0.89 -3.47
CA VAL A 85 3.13 1.08 -2.09
C VAL A 85 4.07 0.33 -1.15
N ALA A 86 4.52 1.02 -0.09
CA ALA A 86 5.41 0.47 0.91
C ALA A 86 4.65 -0.47 1.86
N ILE A 87 4.76 -1.76 1.63
CA ILE A 87 4.22 -2.82 2.48
C ILE A 87 5.25 -3.92 2.69
N ARG A 88 5.16 -4.64 3.80
CA ARG A 88 6.05 -5.79 4.09
C ARG A 88 7.53 -5.43 4.07
N PHE A 89 7.91 -4.47 4.89
CA PHE A 89 9.29 -4.06 5.06
C PHE A 89 9.66 -3.99 6.54
N MET A 90 10.94 -3.91 6.79
CA MET A 90 11.48 -3.67 8.13
C MET A 90 11.97 -2.24 8.24
N GLU A 91 11.73 -1.65 9.39
CA GLU A 91 12.32 -0.36 9.78
C GLU A 91 13.12 -0.51 11.07
N GLU A 92 14.11 0.33 11.22
CA GLU A 92 14.86 0.44 12.46
C GLU A 92 14.15 1.41 13.42
N ASP A 93 13.90 0.93 14.64
CA ASP A 93 13.37 1.74 15.73
C ASP A 93 14.33 1.62 16.93
N GLY A 94 15.28 2.51 16.98
CA GLY A 94 16.38 2.46 17.94
C GLY A 94 17.24 1.22 17.75
N ALA A 95 17.22 0.30 18.72
CA ALA A 95 17.96 -0.96 18.66
C ALA A 95 17.12 -2.14 18.13
N ASN A 96 15.88 -1.89 17.75
CA ASN A 96 14.95 -2.91 17.33
C ASN A 96 14.73 -2.85 15.81
N LEU A 97 14.41 -4.01 15.22
CA LEU A 97 13.89 -4.11 13.87
C LEU A 97 12.38 -4.38 13.97
N VAL A 98 11.58 -3.52 13.36
CA VAL A 98 10.13 -3.63 13.35
C VAL A 98 9.68 -4.02 11.95
N TYR A 99 9.02 -5.16 11.83
CA TYR A 99 8.44 -5.60 10.56
C TYR A 99 7.02 -5.04 10.40
N LYS A 100 6.81 -4.26 9.36
CA LYS A 100 5.50 -3.67 9.03
C LYS A 100 4.74 -4.57 8.08
N SER A 101 3.62 -5.11 8.56
CA SER A 101 2.71 -5.96 7.78
C SER A 101 1.27 -5.66 8.15
N GLY A 102 0.34 -6.07 7.30
CA GLY A 102 -1.09 -5.94 7.56
C GLY A 102 -1.93 -6.66 6.51
N GLY A 103 -3.23 -6.68 6.74
CA GLY A 103 -4.23 -7.29 5.89
C GLY A 103 -5.37 -6.35 5.54
N GLY A 104 -6.16 -6.72 4.54
CA GLY A 104 -7.38 -6.01 4.18
C GLY A 104 -8.57 -6.58 4.95
N ILE A 105 -9.26 -5.74 5.71
CA ILE A 105 -10.46 -6.13 6.46
C ILE A 105 -11.70 -5.85 5.64
N THR A 106 -12.57 -6.82 5.53
CA THR A 106 -13.87 -6.72 4.85
C THR A 106 -14.99 -7.18 5.77
N VAL A 107 -16.24 -7.00 5.34
CA VAL A 107 -17.41 -7.48 6.08
C VAL A 107 -17.41 -9.01 6.27
N MET A 108 -16.69 -9.74 5.43
CA MET A 108 -16.58 -11.21 5.51
C MET A 108 -15.36 -11.67 6.31
N SER A 109 -14.49 -10.76 6.74
CA SER A 109 -13.28 -11.09 7.48
C SER A 109 -13.59 -11.62 8.88
N ARG A 110 -12.82 -12.61 9.29
CA ARG A 110 -12.84 -13.16 10.65
C ARG A 110 -11.54 -12.80 11.35
N MET A 111 -11.63 -12.25 12.53
CA MET A 111 -10.48 -11.73 13.27
C MET A 111 -9.33 -12.74 13.38
N GLU A 112 -9.62 -13.99 13.76
CA GLU A 112 -8.59 -15.03 13.90
C GLU A 112 -7.94 -15.42 12.60
N GLU A 113 -8.68 -15.42 11.50
CA GLU A 113 -8.18 -15.77 10.18
C GLU A 113 -7.27 -14.66 9.66
N GLU A 114 -7.70 -13.40 9.76
CA GLU A 114 -6.92 -12.23 9.37
C GLU A 114 -5.64 -12.09 10.20
N TYR A 115 -5.72 -12.34 11.50
CA TYR A 115 -4.55 -12.31 12.38
C TYR A 115 -3.53 -13.38 12.01
N ARG A 116 -3.97 -14.63 11.75
CA ARG A 116 -3.09 -15.71 11.27
C ARG A 116 -2.48 -15.38 9.91
N GLU A 117 -3.26 -14.79 9.01
CA GLU A 117 -2.76 -14.35 7.71
C GLU A 117 -1.70 -13.25 7.86
N ALA A 118 -1.91 -12.28 8.75
CA ALA A 118 -0.94 -11.23 9.02
C ALA A 118 0.40 -11.81 9.52
N ILE A 119 0.34 -12.77 10.45
CA ILE A 119 1.54 -13.48 10.95
C ILE A 119 2.22 -14.29 9.82
N ALA A 120 1.45 -15.02 9.03
CA ALA A 120 1.98 -15.84 7.95
C ALA A 120 2.65 -15.00 6.83
N LYS A 121 2.31 -13.72 6.75
CA LYS A 121 2.94 -12.77 5.81
C LYS A 121 4.28 -12.22 6.32
N VAL A 122 4.64 -12.45 7.57
CA VAL A 122 5.95 -12.07 8.12
C VAL A 122 6.97 -13.08 7.61
N TYR A 123 7.66 -12.70 6.55
CA TYR A 123 8.73 -13.51 5.97
C TYR A 123 10.00 -12.66 5.91
N VAL A 124 11.02 -13.12 6.61
CA VAL A 124 12.35 -12.52 6.58
C VAL A 124 13.25 -13.44 5.79
N PRO A 125 13.74 -13.03 4.61
CA PRO A 125 14.50 -13.90 3.69
C PRO A 125 15.95 -14.11 4.10
N PHE A 126 16.26 -14.01 5.39
CA PHE A 126 17.61 -14.20 5.91
C PHE A 126 17.59 -15.31 6.96
N ASP A 127 18.49 -16.26 6.81
CA ASP A 127 18.86 -17.15 7.90
C ASP A 127 19.69 -16.34 8.90
N LEU A 128 19.11 -16.06 10.06
CA LEU A 128 19.76 -15.38 11.18
C LEU A 128 20.60 -16.37 11.98
#